data_48c5bdfc71514a37b583a8a6ebdc366c
#
_entry.id   48c5bdfc71514a37b583a8a6ebdc366c
#
_cell.length_a   1.000
_cell.length_b   1.000
_cell.length_c   1.000
_cell.angle_alpha   90.00
_cell.angle_beta   90.00
_cell.angle_gamma   90.00
#
_symmetry.space_group_name_H-M   'P 1'
#
loop_
_entity.id
_entity.type
_entity.pdbx_description
1 polymer ?
#
loop_
_entity_poly.entity_id
_entity_poly.type
_entity_poly.pdbx_seq_one_letter_code
_entity_poly.pdbx_strand_id
1 'polypeptide(L)'
;MTRHSRSATVKLRRGRRSDLDALVALEHALFDSQFFAGHLIARASFRRLLASPGATFLVAEAGKQIGAQIGIQVGAQVGAYVLVLYRANSGAARIYSIGVAARFRRRGLARSLVAAAEKDAVRRGRKAMRLEVRADDRGTIALYESSGYRRIGRAPGYYNGRVDALRLEKVLGKEPRRDL
;
A
#
# COMPACT_ATOMS: atom_id res chain seq x y z
N MET A 1 34.65 12.71 -12.00
CA MET A 1 33.54 12.19 -12.83
C MET A 1 32.36 11.83 -11.94
N THR A 2 31.44 12.75 -11.75
CA THR A 2 30.31 12.61 -10.82
C THR A 2 29.15 11.94 -11.55
N ARG A 3 28.86 10.68 -11.21
CA ARG A 3 27.67 9.97 -11.71
C ARG A 3 26.43 10.60 -11.08
N HIS A 4 25.76 11.48 -11.79
CA HIS A 4 24.41 11.92 -11.44
C HIS A 4 23.46 10.74 -11.65
N SER A 5 23.15 10.01 -10.55
CA SER A 5 22.04 9.05 -10.53
C SER A 5 20.75 9.86 -10.67
N ARG A 6 20.21 9.94 -11.88
CA ARG A 6 18.88 10.51 -12.10
C ARG A 6 17.86 9.60 -11.43
N SER A 7 17.36 10.04 -10.28
CA SER A 7 16.28 9.40 -9.55
C SER A 7 15.06 9.32 -10.46
N ALA A 8 14.59 8.10 -10.75
CA ALA A 8 13.35 7.90 -11.51
C ALA A 8 12.21 8.59 -10.75
N THR A 9 11.55 9.54 -11.40
CA THR A 9 10.41 10.26 -10.82
C THR A 9 9.27 9.26 -10.62
N VAL A 10 8.85 9.06 -9.37
CA VAL A 10 7.71 8.22 -9.02
C VAL A 10 6.48 9.09 -8.90
N LYS A 11 5.44 8.78 -9.67
CA LYS A 11 4.14 9.45 -9.63
C LYS A 11 3.14 8.58 -8.88
N LEU A 12 2.48 9.15 -7.87
CA LEU A 12 1.33 8.52 -7.22
C LEU A 12 0.05 8.92 -7.94
N ARG A 13 -0.82 7.94 -8.22
CA ARG A 13 -2.14 8.16 -8.80
C ARG A 13 -3.15 7.12 -8.34
N ARG A 14 -4.42 7.35 -8.63
CA ARG A 14 -5.45 6.31 -8.47
C ARG A 14 -5.23 5.16 -9.46
N GLY A 15 -5.48 3.95 -8.99
CA GLY A 15 -5.53 2.75 -9.80
C GLY A 15 -6.70 2.79 -10.78
N ARG A 16 -6.49 2.25 -11.97
CA ARG A 16 -7.45 2.17 -13.07
C ARG A 16 -7.72 0.71 -13.43
N ARG A 17 -8.79 0.44 -14.16
CA ARG A 17 -9.08 -0.93 -14.67
C ARG A 17 -7.94 -1.48 -15.54
N SER A 18 -7.23 -0.62 -16.27
CA SER A 18 -6.06 -0.98 -17.06
C SER A 18 -4.84 -1.44 -16.22
N ASP A 19 -4.83 -1.19 -14.91
CA ASP A 19 -3.76 -1.64 -14.02
C ASP A 19 -3.97 -3.06 -13.50
N LEU A 20 -5.11 -3.70 -13.82
CA LEU A 20 -5.51 -4.98 -13.26
C LEU A 20 -4.41 -6.05 -13.37
N ASP A 21 -3.83 -6.22 -14.56
CA ASP A 21 -2.79 -7.25 -14.79
C ASP A 21 -1.52 -6.96 -13.99
N ALA A 22 -1.10 -5.70 -13.96
CA ALA A 22 0.07 -5.27 -13.20
C ALA A 22 -0.14 -5.44 -11.69
N LEU A 23 -1.33 -5.13 -11.17
CA LEU A 23 -1.67 -5.31 -9.75
C LEU A 23 -1.69 -6.78 -9.36
N VAL A 24 -2.31 -7.63 -10.17
CA VAL A 24 -2.34 -9.09 -9.94
C VAL A 24 -0.93 -9.67 -9.95
N ALA A 25 -0.12 -9.31 -10.95
CA ALA A 25 1.26 -9.77 -11.04
C ALA A 25 2.09 -9.32 -9.83
N LEU A 26 1.88 -8.08 -9.37
CA LEU A 26 2.59 -7.54 -8.22
C LEU A 26 2.17 -8.23 -6.91
N GLU A 27 0.86 -8.48 -6.73
CA GLU A 27 0.33 -9.23 -5.58
C GLU A 27 0.96 -10.62 -5.49
N HIS A 28 0.94 -11.38 -6.61
CA HIS A 28 1.56 -12.71 -6.66
C HIS A 28 3.05 -12.65 -6.36
N ALA A 29 3.79 -11.72 -6.97
CA ALA A 29 5.23 -11.59 -6.74
C ALA A 29 5.60 -11.25 -5.29
N LEU A 30 4.69 -10.65 -4.53
CA LEU A 30 4.94 -10.22 -3.15
C LEU A 30 4.42 -11.20 -2.10
N PHE A 31 3.30 -11.87 -2.38
CA PHE A 31 2.55 -12.64 -1.40
C PHE A 31 2.31 -14.09 -1.80
N ASP A 32 2.80 -14.53 -2.97
CA ASP A 32 2.73 -15.91 -3.42
C ASP A 32 3.78 -16.76 -2.68
N SER A 33 3.55 -16.93 -1.39
CA SER A 33 4.31 -17.83 -0.54
C SER A 33 3.37 -18.60 0.37
N GLN A 34 3.82 -19.76 0.85
CA GLN A 34 3.06 -20.56 1.84
C GLN A 34 2.63 -19.77 3.08
N PHE A 35 3.31 -18.64 3.37
CA PHE A 35 2.98 -17.76 4.51
C PHE A 35 1.77 -16.87 4.26
N PHE A 36 1.42 -16.61 3.01
CA PHE A 36 0.29 -15.77 2.61
C PHE A 36 -0.79 -16.54 1.82
N ALA A 37 -0.62 -17.86 1.63
CA ALA A 37 -1.62 -18.69 0.98
C ALA A 37 -2.99 -18.49 1.67
N GLY A 38 -4.02 -18.16 0.89
CA GLY A 38 -5.35 -17.80 1.40
C GLY A 38 -5.57 -16.31 1.68
N HIS A 39 -4.54 -15.48 1.67
CA HIS A 39 -4.65 -14.01 1.79
C HIS A 39 -4.40 -13.28 0.47
N LEU A 40 -4.03 -13.99 -0.59
CA LEU A 40 -3.89 -13.42 -1.94
C LEU A 40 -5.22 -12.87 -2.43
N ILE A 41 -5.17 -11.67 -2.98
CA ILE A 41 -6.33 -11.06 -3.61
C ILE A 41 -6.52 -11.68 -4.99
N ALA A 42 -7.59 -12.45 -5.17
CA ALA A 42 -7.91 -13.06 -6.46
C ALA A 42 -8.16 -11.98 -7.54
N ARG A 43 -7.80 -12.28 -8.78
CA ARG A 43 -8.01 -11.38 -9.94
C ARG A 43 -9.43 -10.83 -10.04
N ALA A 44 -10.44 -11.69 -9.80
CA ALA A 44 -11.85 -11.28 -9.81
C ALA A 44 -12.15 -10.23 -8.73
N SER A 45 -11.54 -10.35 -7.54
CA SER A 45 -11.66 -9.39 -6.45
C SER A 45 -10.98 -8.07 -6.79
N PHE A 46 -9.76 -8.08 -7.38
CA PHE A 46 -9.12 -6.86 -7.88
C PHE A 46 -10.02 -6.13 -8.87
N ARG A 47 -10.57 -6.84 -9.88
CA ARG A 47 -11.47 -6.23 -10.88
C ARG A 47 -12.70 -5.60 -10.25
N ARG A 48 -13.34 -6.28 -9.29
CA ARG A 48 -14.51 -5.78 -8.55
C ARG A 48 -14.14 -4.55 -7.71
N LEU A 49 -13.04 -4.61 -6.97
CA LEU A 49 -12.61 -3.54 -6.07
C LEU A 49 -12.15 -2.29 -6.83
N LEU A 50 -11.51 -2.45 -8.00
CA LEU A 50 -11.15 -1.31 -8.88
C LEU A 50 -12.39 -0.53 -9.39
N ALA A 51 -13.55 -1.18 -9.44
CA ALA A 51 -14.81 -0.57 -9.85
C ALA A 51 -15.68 -0.10 -8.65
N SER A 52 -15.30 -0.45 -7.43
CA SER A 52 -16.11 -0.21 -6.23
C SER A 52 -15.89 1.20 -5.66
N PRO A 53 -16.96 1.94 -5.34
CA PRO A 53 -16.85 3.21 -4.58
C PRO A 53 -16.37 2.98 -3.15
N GLY A 54 -16.55 1.76 -2.60
CA GLY A 54 -16.09 1.34 -1.29
C GLY A 54 -14.62 0.93 -1.23
N ALA A 55 -13.86 1.13 -2.32
CA ALA A 55 -12.43 0.84 -2.35
C ALA A 55 -11.64 1.95 -3.07
N THR A 56 -10.39 2.10 -2.71
CA THR A 56 -9.42 2.93 -3.46
C THR A 56 -8.13 2.15 -3.62
N PHE A 57 -7.68 2.04 -4.86
CA PHE A 57 -6.29 1.72 -5.17
C PHE A 57 -5.52 3.01 -5.41
N LEU A 58 -4.38 3.16 -4.74
CA LEU A 58 -3.36 4.14 -5.12
C LEU A 58 -2.15 3.36 -5.60
N VAL A 59 -1.62 3.77 -6.74
CA VAL A 59 -0.46 3.12 -7.36
C VAL A 59 0.70 4.10 -7.51
N ALA A 60 1.90 3.58 -7.36
CA ALA A 60 3.13 4.29 -7.68
C ALA A 60 3.62 3.84 -9.05
N GLU A 61 3.60 4.73 -10.01
CA GLU A 61 4.20 4.55 -11.32
C GLU A 61 5.67 4.93 -11.26
N ALA A 62 6.53 4.00 -11.64
CA ALA A 62 7.92 4.31 -11.90
C ALA A 62 8.12 4.45 -13.42
N GLY A 63 8.51 5.63 -13.85
CA GLY A 63 8.92 5.85 -15.24
C GLY A 63 10.11 4.95 -15.57
N LYS A 64 10.04 4.17 -16.65
CA LYS A 64 11.21 3.51 -17.21
C LYS A 64 12.10 4.58 -17.81
N GLN A 65 13.26 4.87 -17.21
CA GLN A 65 14.39 5.31 -17.99
C GLN A 65 14.92 4.09 -18.77
N ILE A 66 14.47 3.96 -19.99
CA ILE A 66 15.18 3.14 -20.97
C ILE A 66 16.31 4.03 -21.47
N GLY A 67 17.50 3.44 -21.54
CA GLY A 67 18.71 4.14 -21.95
C GLY A 67 18.47 5.03 -23.16
N ALA A 68 19.11 6.17 -23.18
CA ALA A 68 18.94 7.31 -24.09
C ALA A 68 19.17 7.00 -25.60
N GLN A 69 19.17 5.75 -26.00
CA GLN A 69 19.55 5.36 -27.36
C GLN A 69 18.47 4.61 -28.17
N ILE A 70 17.35 4.23 -27.57
CA ILE A 70 16.31 3.56 -28.35
C ILE A 70 14.94 4.15 -27.92
N GLY A 71 14.32 4.96 -28.78
CA GLY A 71 13.09 5.72 -28.55
C GLY A 71 11.81 4.90 -28.37
N ILE A 72 11.85 3.80 -27.62
CA ILE A 72 10.66 3.03 -27.27
C ILE A 72 10.22 3.43 -25.85
N GLN A 73 9.18 4.23 -25.75
CA GLN A 73 8.45 4.44 -24.50
C GLN A 73 7.73 3.13 -24.14
N VAL A 74 8.35 2.31 -23.32
CA VAL A 74 7.63 1.21 -22.65
C VAL A 74 6.86 1.85 -21.50
N GLY A 75 5.53 1.66 -21.48
CA GLY A 75 4.59 2.31 -20.58
C GLY A 75 5.02 2.28 -19.10
N ALA A 76 4.60 3.31 -18.37
CA ALA A 76 4.85 3.45 -16.95
C ALA A 76 4.39 2.19 -16.20
N GLN A 77 5.30 1.57 -15.45
CA GLN A 77 5.04 0.32 -14.75
C GLN A 77 4.60 0.59 -13.32
N VAL A 78 3.51 -0.06 -12.89
CA VAL A 78 3.10 -0.08 -11.49
C VAL A 78 4.19 -0.77 -10.66
N GLY A 79 4.87 -0.01 -9.82
CA GLY A 79 5.96 -0.50 -8.96
C GLY A 79 5.54 -0.72 -7.52
N ALA A 80 4.42 -0.14 -7.11
CA ALA A 80 3.86 -0.30 -5.78
C ALA A 80 2.38 0.07 -5.78
N TYR A 81 1.63 -0.44 -4.79
CA TYR A 81 0.23 -0.09 -4.60
C TYR A 81 -0.17 -0.12 -3.14
N VAL A 82 -1.28 0.54 -2.82
CA VAL A 82 -2.05 0.35 -1.59
C VAL A 82 -3.53 0.22 -1.94
N LEU A 83 -4.20 -0.74 -1.31
CA LEU A 83 -5.65 -0.92 -1.35
C LEU A 83 -6.26 -0.50 -0.03
N VAL A 84 -7.17 0.47 -0.09
CA VAL A 84 -7.94 0.95 1.06
C VAL A 84 -9.41 0.58 0.89
N LEU A 85 -10.00 0.02 1.93
CA LEU A 85 -11.42 -0.31 1.99
C LEU A 85 -12.17 0.67 2.89
N TYR A 86 -13.38 1.02 2.46
CA TYR A 86 -14.30 1.93 3.14
C TYR A 86 -15.65 1.24 3.35
N ARG A 87 -16.02 1.02 4.61
CA ARG A 87 -17.36 0.52 4.95
C ARG A 87 -18.30 1.69 5.23
N ALA A 88 -19.55 1.60 4.76
CA ALA A 88 -20.54 2.68 4.92
C ALA A 88 -20.71 3.08 6.40
N ASN A 89 -20.84 2.11 7.28
CA ASN A 89 -21.14 2.32 8.70
C ASN A 89 -19.89 2.36 9.59
N SER A 90 -18.73 2.77 9.06
CA SER A 90 -17.48 2.83 9.82
C SER A 90 -16.86 4.21 9.73
N GLY A 91 -16.51 4.81 10.86
CA GLY A 91 -15.68 6.01 10.92
C GLY A 91 -14.21 5.75 10.54
N ALA A 92 -13.80 4.50 10.40
CA ALA A 92 -12.44 4.12 10.03
C ALA A 92 -12.37 3.61 8.58
N ALA A 93 -11.29 3.97 7.87
CA ALA A 93 -10.84 3.30 6.66
C ALA A 93 -9.88 2.16 7.05
N ARG A 94 -9.69 1.19 6.15
CA ARG A 94 -8.78 0.07 6.37
C ARG A 94 -7.80 -0.09 5.22
N ILE A 95 -6.50 -0.01 5.49
CA ILE A 95 -5.49 -0.51 4.56
C ILE A 95 -5.62 -2.04 4.55
N TYR A 96 -6.05 -2.58 3.41
CA TYR A 96 -6.29 -4.01 3.23
C TYR A 96 -5.05 -4.72 2.70
N SER A 97 -4.34 -4.10 1.75
CA SER A 97 -3.09 -4.60 1.21
C SER A 97 -2.19 -3.43 0.79
N ILE A 98 -0.89 -3.61 0.93
CA ILE A 98 0.13 -2.69 0.43
C ILE A 98 1.32 -3.50 -0.06
N GLY A 99 1.82 -3.16 -1.24
CA GLY A 99 2.94 -3.86 -1.83
C GLY A 99 3.89 -2.94 -2.57
N VAL A 100 5.20 -3.22 -2.43
CA VAL A 100 6.27 -2.53 -3.15
C VAL A 100 7.18 -3.57 -3.79
N ALA A 101 7.28 -3.56 -5.12
CA ALA A 101 8.16 -4.46 -5.87
C ALA A 101 9.60 -4.35 -5.37
N ALA A 102 10.32 -5.47 -5.29
CA ALA A 102 11.65 -5.55 -4.69
C ALA A 102 12.60 -4.46 -5.20
N ARG A 103 12.63 -4.23 -6.52
CA ARG A 103 13.48 -3.21 -7.17
C ARG A 103 13.15 -1.75 -6.82
N PHE A 104 11.97 -1.51 -6.21
CA PHE A 104 11.51 -0.17 -5.80
C PHE A 104 11.51 0.03 -4.29
N ARG A 105 11.90 -0.97 -3.52
CA ARG A 105 12.02 -0.89 -2.06
C ARG A 105 13.09 0.13 -1.64
N ARG A 106 13.06 0.54 -0.37
CA ARG A 106 14.01 1.47 0.26
C ARG A 106 14.04 2.88 -0.38
N ARG A 107 12.99 3.25 -1.12
CA ARG A 107 12.81 4.56 -1.74
C ARG A 107 11.67 5.37 -1.10
N GLY A 108 11.22 4.98 0.07
CA GLY A 108 10.13 5.67 0.79
C GLY A 108 8.72 5.44 0.21
N LEU A 109 8.54 4.60 -0.82
CA LEU A 109 7.26 4.43 -1.52
C LEU A 109 6.13 3.93 -0.62
N ALA A 110 6.41 2.98 0.28
CA ALA A 110 5.40 2.49 1.22
C ALA A 110 4.89 3.64 2.10
N ARG A 111 5.79 4.45 2.65
CA ARG A 111 5.42 5.62 3.46
C ARG A 111 4.60 6.65 2.66
N SER A 112 5.00 6.92 1.43
CA SER A 112 4.27 7.83 0.53
C SER A 112 2.87 7.32 0.20
N LEU A 113 2.72 6.01 -0.05
CA LEU A 113 1.43 5.37 -0.29
C LEU A 113 0.54 5.41 0.95
N VAL A 114 1.08 5.13 2.14
CA VAL A 114 0.34 5.24 3.41
C VAL A 114 -0.15 6.67 3.62
N ALA A 115 0.72 7.67 3.47
CA ALA A 115 0.35 9.08 3.61
C ALA A 115 -0.73 9.51 2.59
N ALA A 116 -0.64 9.03 1.35
CA ALA A 116 -1.66 9.29 0.32
C ALA A 116 -2.99 8.61 0.63
N ALA A 117 -2.96 7.39 1.19
CA ALA A 117 -4.14 6.66 1.65
C ALA A 117 -4.83 7.38 2.81
N GLU A 118 -4.07 7.88 3.77
CA GLU A 118 -4.58 8.70 4.90
C GLU A 118 -5.28 9.97 4.39
N LYS A 119 -4.65 10.70 3.46
CA LYS A 119 -5.26 11.88 2.82
C LYS A 119 -6.56 11.54 2.09
N ASP A 120 -6.63 10.40 1.38
CA ASP A 120 -7.86 9.95 0.73
C ASP A 120 -8.94 9.60 1.75
N ALA A 121 -8.58 8.95 2.85
CA ALA A 121 -9.49 8.61 3.94
C ALA A 121 -10.08 9.87 4.61
N VAL A 122 -9.25 10.88 4.89
CA VAL A 122 -9.72 12.18 5.44
C VAL A 122 -10.70 12.87 4.48
N ARG A 123 -10.37 12.93 3.17
CA ARG A 123 -11.29 13.49 2.16
C ARG A 123 -12.62 12.77 2.08
N ARG A 124 -12.66 11.49 2.46
CA ARG A 124 -13.88 10.68 2.56
C ARG A 124 -14.56 10.75 3.94
N GLY A 125 -14.15 11.69 4.79
CA GLY A 125 -14.73 11.89 6.13
C GLY A 125 -14.38 10.80 7.14
N ARG A 126 -13.32 9.99 6.90
CA ARG A 126 -12.90 8.97 7.86
C ARG A 126 -12.03 9.59 8.95
N LYS A 127 -12.29 9.18 10.19
CA LYS A 127 -11.61 9.70 11.39
C LYS A 127 -10.42 8.84 11.83
N ALA A 128 -10.29 7.63 11.28
CA ALA A 128 -9.20 6.73 11.60
C ALA A 128 -8.80 5.87 10.39
N MET A 129 -7.56 5.38 10.40
CA MET A 129 -7.05 4.36 9.49
C MET A 129 -6.62 3.15 10.32
N ARG A 130 -7.09 1.97 9.92
CA ARG A 130 -6.77 0.67 10.55
C ARG A 130 -6.06 -0.24 9.58
N LEU A 131 -5.31 -1.18 10.11
CA LEU A 131 -4.68 -2.24 9.35
C LEU A 131 -4.34 -3.45 10.24
N GLU A 132 -4.10 -4.58 9.60
CA GLU A 132 -3.46 -5.75 10.21
C GLU A 132 -2.08 -5.94 9.58
N VAL A 133 -1.10 -6.28 10.41
CA VAL A 133 0.27 -6.59 10.01
C VAL A 133 0.74 -7.85 10.72
N ARG A 134 1.56 -8.66 10.06
CA ARG A 134 2.15 -9.87 10.68
C ARG A 134 2.92 -9.49 11.95
N ALA A 135 2.68 -10.20 13.03
CA ALA A 135 3.32 -9.92 14.31
C ALA A 135 4.85 -10.16 14.31
N ASP A 136 5.34 -10.94 13.35
CA ASP A 136 6.76 -11.24 13.15
C ASP A 136 7.46 -10.32 12.13
N ASP A 137 6.71 -9.46 11.41
CA ASP A 137 7.28 -8.49 10.45
C ASP A 137 7.67 -7.18 11.15
N ARG A 138 8.82 -7.21 11.82
CA ARG A 138 9.36 -6.04 12.56
C ARG A 138 9.55 -4.82 11.66
N GLY A 139 9.92 -5.02 10.38
CA GLY A 139 10.18 -3.92 9.45
C GLY A 139 8.91 -3.16 9.08
N THR A 140 7.85 -3.88 8.75
CA THR A 140 6.55 -3.29 8.43
C THR A 140 5.88 -2.69 9.67
N ILE A 141 6.02 -3.32 10.85
CA ILE A 141 5.53 -2.76 12.11
C ILE A 141 6.20 -1.39 12.38
N ALA A 142 7.53 -1.32 12.28
CA ALA A 142 8.27 -0.07 12.49
C ALA A 142 7.90 1.02 11.49
N LEU A 143 7.59 0.66 10.23
CA LEU A 143 7.07 1.60 9.23
C LEU A 143 5.77 2.27 9.70
N TYR A 144 4.82 1.48 10.18
CA TYR A 144 3.53 2.01 10.64
C TYR A 144 3.66 2.78 11.95
N GLU A 145 4.39 2.27 12.94
CA GLU A 145 4.62 2.96 14.22
C GLU A 145 5.31 4.32 13.99
N SER A 146 6.33 4.38 13.14
CA SER A 146 6.98 5.65 12.77
C SER A 146 6.09 6.59 11.93
N SER A 147 5.00 6.07 11.38
CA SER A 147 3.97 6.84 10.69
C SER A 147 2.82 7.28 11.62
N GLY A 148 2.92 7.01 12.94
CA GLY A 148 1.96 7.42 13.96
C GLY A 148 0.84 6.41 14.25
N TYR A 149 0.95 5.19 13.76
CA TYR A 149 0.02 4.12 14.13
C TYR A 149 0.35 3.57 15.52
N ARG A 150 -0.69 3.19 16.24
CA ARG A 150 -0.59 2.55 17.56
C ARG A 150 -1.23 1.17 17.53
N ARG A 151 -0.70 0.25 18.34
CA ARG A 151 -1.28 -1.08 18.50
C ARG A 151 -2.60 -0.97 19.27
N ILE A 152 -3.66 -1.56 18.72
CA ILE A 152 -5.00 -1.58 19.32
C ILE A 152 -5.49 -3.00 19.60
N GLY A 153 -4.74 -4.03 19.20
CA GLY A 153 -5.10 -5.42 19.46
C GLY A 153 -4.23 -6.41 18.69
N ARG A 154 -4.55 -7.68 18.89
CA ARG A 154 -3.91 -8.83 18.26
C ARG A 154 -4.99 -9.78 17.74
N ALA A 155 -4.75 -10.43 16.63
CA ALA A 155 -5.58 -11.48 16.09
C ALA A 155 -4.76 -12.77 16.00
N PRO A 156 -4.98 -13.73 16.92
CA PRO A 156 -4.25 -14.99 16.95
C PRO A 156 -4.50 -15.79 15.66
N GLY A 157 -3.44 -16.39 15.11
CA GLY A 157 -3.51 -17.29 13.96
C GLY A 157 -4.07 -16.64 12.68
N TYR A 158 -4.10 -15.32 12.58
CA TYR A 158 -4.71 -14.58 11.47
C TYR A 158 -4.16 -15.01 10.10
N TYR A 159 -2.85 -15.26 10.02
CA TYR A 159 -2.20 -15.74 8.80
C TYR A 159 -2.10 -17.27 8.82
N ASN A 160 -3.03 -17.93 8.12
CA ASN A 160 -3.08 -19.40 7.93
C ASN A 160 -3.08 -20.22 9.24
N GLY A 161 -3.65 -19.67 10.31
CA GLY A 161 -3.66 -20.34 11.61
C GLY A 161 -2.29 -20.42 12.32
N ARG A 162 -1.23 -19.82 11.74
CA ARG A 162 0.15 -19.99 12.21
C ARG A 162 0.78 -18.71 12.76
N VAL A 163 0.48 -17.58 12.14
CA VAL A 163 1.07 -16.29 12.53
C VAL A 163 -0.03 -15.32 12.91
N ASP A 164 0.16 -14.67 14.05
CA ASP A 164 -0.77 -13.64 14.51
C ASP A 164 -0.64 -12.36 13.70
N ALA A 165 -1.71 -11.58 13.67
CA ALA A 165 -1.66 -10.20 13.23
C ALA A 165 -1.68 -9.25 14.42
N LEU A 166 -0.92 -8.17 14.33
CA LEU A 166 -1.14 -6.97 15.14
C LEU A 166 -2.15 -6.09 14.41
N ARG A 167 -3.13 -5.59 15.16
CA ARG A 167 -4.07 -4.58 14.70
C ARG A 167 -3.53 -3.21 15.08
N LEU A 168 -3.37 -2.35 14.09
CA LEU A 168 -2.86 -1.00 14.27
C LEU A 168 -3.91 0.01 13.84
N GLU A 169 -3.93 1.16 14.52
CA GLU A 169 -4.81 2.29 14.21
C GLU A 169 -4.04 3.60 14.29
N LYS A 170 -4.41 4.52 13.40
CA LYS A 170 -4.03 5.93 13.47
C LYS A 170 -5.29 6.78 13.40
N VAL A 171 -5.46 7.70 14.36
CA VAL A 171 -6.49 8.75 14.31
C VAL A 171 -6.07 9.77 13.26
N LEU A 172 -6.98 10.05 12.32
CA LEU A 172 -6.76 11.00 11.23
C LEU A 172 -7.35 12.38 11.57
N GLY A 173 -6.79 13.44 10.97
CA GLY A 173 -7.34 14.79 11.11
C GLY A 173 -6.97 15.52 12.41
N LYS A 174 -6.17 14.91 13.31
CA LYS A 174 -5.48 15.64 14.38
C LYS A 174 -4.06 15.93 13.90
N GLU A 175 -3.73 17.19 13.67
CA GLU A 175 -2.33 17.58 13.69
C GLU A 175 -1.72 17.17 15.04
N PRO A 176 -0.49 16.64 15.09
CA PRO A 176 0.20 16.48 16.37
C PRO A 176 0.24 17.87 17.02
N ARG A 177 -0.33 17.99 18.23
CA ARG A 177 -0.09 19.17 19.04
C ARG A 177 1.43 19.30 19.13
N ARG A 178 1.97 20.36 18.57
CA ARG A 178 3.31 20.81 18.92
C ARG A 178 3.18 21.26 20.37
N ASP A 179 3.61 20.41 21.27
CA ASP A 179 3.83 20.84 22.65
C ASP A 179 4.91 21.92 22.58
N LEU A 180 4.50 23.14 23.01
CA LEU A 180 5.38 24.29 23.19
C LEU A 180 6.27 24.06 24.40
#